data_4b74a1d3eb7b1c10a7ef73fcb4fce2ad
#
_entry.id   4b74a1d3eb7b1c10a7ef73fcb4fce2ad
#
_cell.length_a   1.000
_cell.length_b   1.000
_cell.length_c   1.000
_cell.angle_alpha   90.00
_cell.angle_beta   90.00
_cell.angle_gamma   90.00
#
_symmetry.space_group_name_H-M   'P 1'
#
loop_
_entity.id
_entity.type
_entity.pdbx_description
1 polymer ?
#
loop_
_entity_poly.entity_id
_entity_poly.type
_entity_poly.pdbx_seq_one_letter_code
_entity_poly.pdbx_strand_id
1 'polypeptide(L)'
;MTNNKQLTVHSQRSIVHGQCSIVYGLWTMVNPRHLNHSVFRLVLFLFTLSAIGCEKEKLYDVNEQTILPPNANKTKLKSDQQYIAILYANLFQTALSSDNLFEASECVQSIGDKDLVHEVLISNYMNTGGVILPTNAEMRADIDGFLTETYNRFLVRNPTEAERQYFKNYINTHPNVKPELVYFSFALSDEYQYY
;
A
#
# COMPACT_ATOMS: atom_id res chain seq x y z
N MET A 1 20.73 -33.04 8.03
CA MET A 1 19.41 -32.85 8.65
C MET A 1 19.37 -31.41 9.13
N THR A 2 18.97 -30.53 8.27
CA THR A 2 18.90 -29.06 8.51
C THR A 2 17.43 -28.67 8.74
N ASN A 3 17.14 -28.31 9.98
CA ASN A 3 15.82 -27.85 10.41
C ASN A 3 15.56 -26.45 9.85
N ASN A 4 14.78 -26.34 8.79
CA ASN A 4 14.19 -25.08 8.34
C ASN A 4 13.05 -24.70 9.31
N LYS A 5 13.35 -23.84 10.28
CA LYS A 5 12.31 -23.12 11.03
C LYS A 5 11.72 -22.06 10.09
N GLN A 6 10.55 -22.33 9.57
CA GLN A 6 9.71 -21.31 8.97
C GLN A 6 9.27 -20.32 10.06
N LEU A 7 9.69 -19.09 9.94
CA LEU A 7 9.16 -17.98 10.72
C LEU A 7 7.77 -17.63 10.18
N THR A 8 6.76 -18.11 10.87
CA THR A 8 5.36 -17.73 10.61
C THR A 8 5.13 -16.39 11.29
N VAL A 9 5.05 -15.33 10.52
CA VAL A 9 4.61 -14.02 11.03
C VAL A 9 3.09 -14.06 11.15
N HIS A 10 2.57 -14.18 12.36
CA HIS A 10 1.16 -14.04 12.63
C HIS A 10 0.77 -12.56 12.48
N SER A 11 0.18 -12.23 11.35
CA SER A 11 -0.55 -10.97 11.19
C SER A 11 -1.85 -11.06 12.00
N GLN A 12 -2.00 -10.20 13.01
CA GLN A 12 -3.23 -10.09 13.78
C GLN A 12 -4.35 -9.57 12.88
N ARG A 13 -5.40 -10.35 12.76
CA ARG A 13 -6.67 -9.95 12.14
C ARG A 13 -7.28 -8.82 12.97
N SER A 14 -7.19 -7.60 12.49
CA SER A 14 -8.08 -6.53 12.92
C SER A 14 -9.42 -6.70 12.20
N ILE A 15 -10.35 -7.40 12.82
CA ILE A 15 -11.74 -7.42 12.36
C ILE A 15 -12.34 -6.08 12.78
N VAL A 16 -12.36 -5.13 11.87
CA VAL A 16 -13.16 -3.93 12.03
C VAL A 16 -14.59 -4.30 11.70
N HIS A 17 -15.37 -4.61 12.74
CA HIS A 17 -16.82 -4.67 12.63
C HIS A 17 -17.34 -3.26 12.38
N GLY A 18 -17.54 -2.90 11.11
CA GLY A 18 -18.38 -1.77 10.74
C GLY A 18 -19.80 -2.02 11.20
N GLN A 19 -20.15 -1.45 12.35
CA GLN A 19 -21.54 -1.42 12.82
C GLN A 19 -22.32 -0.54 11.83
N CYS A 20 -23.15 -1.19 11.03
CA CYS A 20 -24.24 -0.54 10.32
C CYS A 20 -25.22 -0.05 11.41
N SER A 21 -25.09 1.23 11.79
CA SER A 21 -26.02 1.87 12.70
C SER A 21 -27.35 2.00 11.99
N ILE A 22 -28.22 1.01 12.20
CA ILE A 22 -29.63 1.10 11.87
C ILE A 22 -30.20 2.16 12.81
N VAL A 23 -30.50 3.32 12.26
CA VAL A 23 -31.20 4.39 12.96
C VAL A 23 -32.63 3.91 13.19
N TYR A 24 -32.87 3.20 14.29
CA TYR A 24 -34.21 3.05 14.89
C TYR A 24 -34.47 4.29 15.73
N GLY A 25 -35.13 5.24 15.15
CA GLY A 25 -35.54 6.41 15.88
C GLY A 25 -36.45 7.29 15.05
N LEU A 26 -37.72 7.06 15.23
CA LEU A 26 -38.83 8.03 15.18
C LEU A 26 -40.08 7.39 14.56
N TRP A 27 -40.59 6.36 15.26
CA TRP A 27 -42.03 6.08 15.22
C TRP A 27 -42.69 6.89 16.34
N THR A 28 -42.86 8.20 16.13
CA THR A 28 -43.79 8.98 16.93
C THR A 28 -44.99 9.33 16.07
N MET A 29 -46.10 8.67 16.36
CA MET A 29 -47.50 9.06 16.22
C MET A 29 -47.80 10.12 15.15
N VAL A 30 -47.92 9.71 13.89
CA VAL A 30 -48.68 10.47 12.90
C VAL A 30 -50.09 9.88 12.86
N ASN A 31 -51.04 10.64 13.37
CA ASN A 31 -52.46 10.31 13.36
C ASN A 31 -52.96 10.21 11.89
N PRO A 32 -53.47 9.07 11.39
CA PRO A 32 -53.67 8.87 9.95
C PRO A 32 -54.94 9.51 9.37
N ARG A 33 -55.60 10.41 10.08
CA ARG A 33 -56.91 10.88 9.66
C ARG A 33 -56.98 12.06 8.68
N HIS A 34 -55.87 12.66 8.31
CA HIS A 34 -55.88 13.83 7.39
C HIS A 34 -54.65 13.90 6.44
N LEU A 35 -54.01 12.79 6.12
CA LEU A 35 -52.94 12.87 5.13
C LEU A 35 -53.53 12.76 3.72
N ASN A 36 -53.44 13.90 2.97
CA ASN A 36 -53.80 13.96 1.58
C ASN A 36 -53.03 12.90 0.80
N HIS A 37 -53.67 12.06 -0.01
CA HIS A 37 -53.07 10.95 -0.76
C HIS A 37 -51.84 11.36 -1.59
N SER A 38 -51.78 12.64 -1.96
CA SER A 38 -50.61 13.23 -2.66
C SER A 38 -49.35 13.31 -1.78
N VAL A 39 -49.51 13.71 -0.52
CA VAL A 39 -48.39 13.81 0.45
C VAL A 39 -47.88 12.43 0.84
N PHE A 40 -48.78 11.44 0.99
CA PHE A 40 -48.38 10.07 1.27
C PHE A 40 -47.56 9.44 0.13
N ARG A 41 -47.93 9.70 -1.11
CA ARG A 41 -47.18 9.25 -2.31
C ARG A 41 -45.83 9.92 -2.39
N LEU A 42 -45.72 11.19 -2.04
CA LEU A 42 -44.46 11.95 -2.06
C LEU A 42 -43.49 11.42 -0.99
N VAL A 43 -43.97 11.14 0.22
CA VAL A 43 -43.16 10.57 1.32
C VAL A 43 -42.72 9.13 0.98
N LEU A 44 -43.58 8.32 0.38
CA LEU A 44 -43.23 6.98 -0.07
C LEU A 44 -42.17 7.02 -1.17
N PHE A 45 -42.24 7.97 -2.09
CA PHE A 45 -41.26 8.15 -3.18
C PHE A 45 -39.91 8.63 -2.64
N LEU A 46 -39.89 9.51 -1.66
CA LEU A 46 -38.67 9.95 -0.97
C LEU A 46 -38.02 8.81 -0.18
N PHE A 47 -38.83 7.90 0.41
CA PHE A 47 -38.30 6.75 1.16
C PHE A 47 -37.69 5.68 0.26
N THR A 48 -38.17 5.54 -0.98
CA THR A 48 -37.58 4.60 -1.97
C THR A 48 -36.27 5.10 -2.56
N LEU A 49 -36.05 6.44 -2.64
CA LEU A 49 -34.78 7.01 -3.10
C LEU A 49 -33.64 6.87 -2.09
N SER A 50 -33.93 6.74 -0.80
CA SER A 50 -32.90 6.57 0.22
C SER A 50 -32.33 5.14 0.35
N ALA A 51 -32.92 4.17 -0.38
CA ALA A 51 -32.49 2.77 -0.32
C ALA A 51 -31.40 2.36 -1.35
N ILE A 52 -30.91 3.30 -2.18
CA ILE A 52 -29.98 3.00 -3.30
C ILE A 52 -28.53 3.39 -2.96
N GLY A 53 -28.17 3.42 -1.69
CA GLY A 53 -26.83 3.79 -1.24
C GLY A 53 -26.10 2.67 -0.51
N CYS A 54 -26.01 1.47 -1.08
CA CYS A 54 -25.04 0.47 -0.60
C CYS A 54 -23.83 0.48 -1.53
N GLU A 55 -22.84 1.32 -1.24
CA GLU A 55 -21.49 1.12 -1.77
C GLU A 55 -20.95 -0.19 -1.20
N LYS A 56 -20.67 -1.13 -2.10
CA LYS A 56 -19.95 -2.36 -1.72
C LYS A 56 -18.51 -1.97 -1.42
N GLU A 57 -18.17 -1.91 -0.15
CA GLU A 57 -16.80 -1.85 0.30
C GLU A 57 -16.05 -3.05 -0.29
N LYS A 58 -15.11 -2.81 -1.19
CA LYS A 58 -14.23 -3.85 -1.71
C LYS A 58 -13.25 -4.22 -0.62
N LEU A 59 -13.53 -5.26 0.12
CA LEU A 59 -12.56 -5.91 0.99
C LEU A 59 -11.46 -6.50 0.11
N TYR A 60 -10.29 -5.88 0.14
CA TYR A 60 -9.09 -6.49 -0.43
C TYR A 60 -8.58 -7.53 0.57
N ASP A 61 -8.69 -8.79 0.21
CA ASP A 61 -8.08 -9.88 0.97
C ASP A 61 -6.57 -9.83 0.70
N VAL A 62 -5.80 -9.45 1.71
CA VAL A 62 -4.34 -9.46 1.63
C VAL A 62 -3.90 -10.90 1.86
N ASN A 63 -3.59 -11.60 0.78
CA ASN A 63 -3.02 -12.94 0.86
C ASN A 63 -1.68 -12.90 1.60
N GLU A 64 -1.42 -13.91 2.43
CA GLU A 64 -0.13 -14.09 3.06
C GLU A 64 0.97 -14.11 2.00
N GLN A 65 1.92 -13.16 2.10
CA GLN A 65 2.99 -13.07 1.15
C GLN A 65 4.16 -13.94 1.61
N THR A 66 4.47 -14.94 0.82
CA THR A 66 5.63 -15.81 1.09
C THR A 66 6.91 -15.08 0.70
N ILE A 67 7.84 -14.92 1.66
CA ILE A 67 9.17 -14.38 1.37
C ILE A 67 9.93 -15.37 0.49
N LEU A 68 10.33 -14.91 -0.67
CA LEU A 68 11.05 -15.71 -1.65
C LEU A 68 12.50 -15.98 -1.18
N PRO A 69 13.09 -17.12 -1.58
CA PRO A 69 14.50 -17.37 -1.33
C PRO A 69 15.38 -16.36 -2.10
N PRO A 70 16.64 -16.15 -1.70
CA PRO A 70 17.57 -15.36 -2.49
C PRO A 70 17.68 -15.92 -3.91
N ASN A 71 17.84 -15.06 -4.90
CA ASN A 71 17.88 -15.40 -6.35
C ASN A 71 16.57 -15.95 -6.94
N ALA A 72 15.43 -15.70 -6.29
CA ALA A 72 14.13 -15.99 -6.90
C ALA A 72 13.93 -15.17 -8.18
N ASN A 73 13.65 -15.85 -9.28
CA ASN A 73 13.38 -15.19 -10.55
C ASN A 73 11.97 -14.60 -10.57
N LYS A 74 11.90 -13.30 -10.80
CA LYS A 74 10.64 -12.57 -11.03
C LYS A 74 10.47 -12.39 -12.53
N THR A 75 9.34 -12.78 -13.07
CA THR A 75 9.13 -12.82 -14.53
C THR A 75 7.95 -11.98 -15.00
N LYS A 76 7.09 -11.55 -14.10
CA LYS A 76 5.89 -10.81 -14.44
C LYS A 76 6.09 -9.32 -14.18
N LEU A 77 6.06 -8.51 -15.26
CA LEU A 77 6.15 -7.06 -15.18
C LEU A 77 4.91 -6.49 -14.49
N LYS A 78 5.10 -5.55 -13.56
CA LYS A 78 4.03 -4.79 -12.94
C LYS A 78 3.39 -3.85 -13.96
N SER A 79 2.07 -3.69 -13.92
CA SER A 79 1.43 -2.58 -14.60
C SER A 79 1.76 -1.25 -13.91
N ASP A 80 1.57 -0.12 -14.59
CA ASP A 80 1.79 1.22 -13.99
C ASP A 80 1.01 1.39 -12.69
N GLN A 81 -0.26 0.97 -12.65
CA GLN A 81 -1.08 1.04 -11.44
C GLN A 81 -0.55 0.15 -10.31
N GLN A 82 -0.09 -1.05 -10.64
CA GLN A 82 0.52 -1.95 -9.65
C GLN A 82 1.83 -1.38 -9.11
N TYR A 83 2.66 -0.83 -9.97
CA TYR A 83 3.90 -0.17 -9.56
C TYR A 83 3.62 0.99 -8.60
N ILE A 84 2.71 1.91 -8.96
CA ILE A 84 2.33 3.07 -8.14
C ILE A 84 1.78 2.62 -6.78
N ALA A 85 0.80 1.70 -6.77
CA ALA A 85 0.15 1.24 -5.55
C ALA A 85 1.13 0.52 -4.60
N ILE A 86 1.99 -0.35 -5.14
CA ILE A 86 3.00 -1.09 -4.35
C ILE A 86 4.08 -0.13 -3.84
N LEU A 87 4.55 0.81 -4.67
CA LEU A 87 5.52 1.81 -4.25
C LEU A 87 4.99 2.64 -3.09
N TYR A 88 3.75 3.13 -3.21
CA TYR A 88 3.11 3.89 -2.14
C TYR A 88 2.99 3.06 -0.85
N ALA A 89 2.51 1.83 -0.95
CA ALA A 89 2.40 0.93 0.19
C ALA A 89 3.76 0.65 0.84
N ASN A 90 4.83 0.49 0.05
CA ASN A 90 6.17 0.29 0.57
C ASN A 90 6.72 1.53 1.30
N LEU A 91 6.39 2.73 0.84
CA LEU A 91 6.90 3.96 1.43
C LEU A 91 6.09 4.40 2.66
N PHE A 92 4.75 4.30 2.59
CA PHE A 92 3.85 4.86 3.59
C PHE A 92 3.20 3.82 4.51
N GLN A 93 3.36 2.51 4.23
CA GLN A 93 2.75 1.40 4.97
C GLN A 93 1.21 1.49 5.03
N THR A 94 0.62 2.16 4.05
CA THR A 94 -0.82 2.31 3.90
C THR A 94 -1.22 2.18 2.44
N ALA A 95 -2.50 1.93 2.15
CA ALA A 95 -3.01 1.87 0.79
C ALA A 95 -3.20 3.28 0.21
N LEU A 96 -2.85 3.45 -1.06
CA LEU A 96 -3.17 4.67 -1.81
C LEU A 96 -4.68 4.69 -2.12
N SER A 97 -5.31 5.87 -2.01
CA SER A 97 -6.71 6.02 -2.39
C SER A 97 -6.90 5.78 -3.90
N SER A 98 -8.10 5.35 -4.30
CA SER A 98 -8.42 5.10 -5.72
C SER A 98 -8.27 6.35 -6.59
N ASP A 99 -8.65 7.51 -6.06
CA ASP A 99 -8.56 8.78 -6.78
C ASP A 99 -7.11 9.18 -7.03
N ASN A 100 -6.26 9.13 -5.99
CA ASN A 100 -4.84 9.42 -6.12
C ASN A 100 -4.11 8.39 -7.02
N LEU A 101 -4.54 7.12 -6.98
CA LEU A 101 -4.01 6.10 -7.88
C LEU A 101 -4.36 6.40 -9.34
N PHE A 102 -5.59 6.85 -9.59
CA PHE A 102 -6.03 7.23 -10.92
C PHE A 102 -5.22 8.42 -11.45
N GLU A 103 -5.12 9.51 -10.68
CA GLU A 103 -4.35 10.71 -11.05
C GLU A 103 -2.87 10.39 -11.32
N ALA A 104 -2.23 9.61 -10.44
CA ALA A 104 -0.85 9.20 -10.63
C ALA A 104 -0.68 8.31 -11.88
N SER A 105 -1.66 7.44 -12.16
CA SER A 105 -1.64 6.57 -13.34
C SER A 105 -1.76 7.37 -14.64
N GLU A 106 -2.61 8.38 -14.69
CA GLU A 106 -2.71 9.28 -15.85
C GLU A 106 -1.40 10.05 -16.09
N CYS A 107 -0.77 10.53 -15.00
CA CYS A 107 0.53 11.18 -15.09
C CYS A 107 1.59 10.23 -15.68
N VAL A 108 1.68 9.00 -15.15
CA VAL A 108 2.64 7.98 -15.62
C VAL A 108 2.39 7.59 -17.09
N GLN A 109 1.12 7.50 -17.51
CA GLN A 109 0.77 7.17 -18.88
C GLN A 109 1.07 8.31 -19.87
N SER A 110 0.97 9.56 -19.41
CA SER A 110 1.22 10.74 -20.27
C SER A 110 2.70 10.93 -20.62
N ILE A 111 3.60 10.33 -19.85
CA ILE A 111 5.06 10.44 -20.05
C ILE A 111 5.55 9.17 -20.77
N GLY A 112 6.20 9.37 -21.92
CA GLY A 112 6.69 8.25 -22.74
C GLY A 112 7.91 7.53 -22.13
N ASP A 113 8.73 8.25 -21.38
CA ASP A 113 9.91 7.71 -20.71
C ASP A 113 9.52 7.17 -19.31
N LYS A 114 9.45 5.84 -19.19
CA LYS A 114 9.03 5.18 -17.95
C LYS A 114 10.06 5.29 -16.84
N ASP A 115 11.33 5.27 -17.15
CA ASP A 115 12.38 5.39 -16.14
C ASP A 115 12.35 6.77 -15.52
N LEU A 116 12.23 7.80 -16.35
CA LEU A 116 12.11 9.19 -15.89
C LEU A 116 10.87 9.39 -15.01
N VAL A 117 9.71 8.87 -15.42
CA VAL A 117 8.47 9.07 -14.63
C VAL A 117 8.50 8.32 -13.30
N HIS A 118 9.12 7.14 -13.24
CA HIS A 118 9.32 6.42 -11.98
C HIS A 118 10.23 7.21 -11.04
N GLU A 119 11.33 7.78 -11.56
CA GLU A 119 12.21 8.64 -10.76
C GLU A 119 11.49 9.86 -10.19
N VAL A 120 10.71 10.55 -11.03
CA VAL A 120 9.89 11.70 -10.59
C VAL A 120 8.85 11.29 -9.55
N LEU A 121 8.16 10.17 -9.74
CA LEU A 121 7.15 9.66 -8.82
C LEU A 121 7.74 9.34 -7.44
N ILE A 122 8.86 8.61 -7.40
CA ILE A 122 9.55 8.27 -6.15
C ILE A 122 10.04 9.55 -5.47
N SER A 123 10.66 10.45 -6.22
CA SER A 123 11.13 11.73 -5.68
C SER A 123 9.99 12.54 -5.08
N ASN A 124 8.84 12.59 -5.75
CA ASN A 124 7.66 13.27 -5.24
C ASN A 124 7.16 12.64 -3.94
N TYR A 125 7.02 11.33 -3.89
CA TYR A 125 6.59 10.62 -2.68
C TYR A 125 7.56 10.82 -1.51
N MET A 126 8.88 10.73 -1.76
CA MET A 126 9.89 10.96 -0.72
C MET A 126 9.84 12.38 -0.14
N ASN A 127 9.42 13.36 -0.93
CA ASN A 127 9.30 14.75 -0.49
C ASN A 127 7.94 15.12 0.11
N THR A 128 6.93 14.26 -0.02
CA THR A 128 5.55 14.57 0.45
C THR A 128 5.43 14.56 1.99
N GLY A 129 6.34 13.92 2.69
CA GLY A 129 6.26 13.69 4.13
C GLY A 129 5.38 12.48 4.49
N GLY A 130 5.62 11.91 5.68
CA GLY A 130 4.90 10.71 6.15
C GLY A 130 5.48 9.39 5.63
N VAL A 131 6.55 9.42 4.86
CA VAL A 131 7.29 8.21 4.49
C VAL A 131 7.89 7.56 5.72
N ILE A 132 7.70 6.25 5.86
CA ILE A 132 8.22 5.48 6.99
C ILE A 132 9.64 5.01 6.66
N LEU A 133 10.59 5.74 7.19
CA LEU A 133 12.03 5.52 7.03
C LEU A 133 12.70 5.40 8.39
N PRO A 134 13.69 4.52 8.54
CA PRO A 134 14.58 4.59 9.70
C PRO A 134 15.44 5.84 9.64
N THR A 135 15.92 6.29 10.78
CA THR A 135 16.92 7.35 10.83
C THR A 135 18.27 6.84 10.33
N ASN A 136 19.15 7.76 9.94
CA ASN A 136 20.53 7.40 9.55
C ASN A 136 21.30 6.70 10.71
N ALA A 137 21.01 7.06 11.96
CA ALA A 137 21.60 6.43 13.12
C ALA A 137 21.12 4.98 13.29
N GLU A 138 19.82 4.72 13.13
CA GLU A 138 19.25 3.37 13.20
C GLU A 138 19.78 2.48 12.07
N MET A 139 19.81 2.97 10.83
CA MET A 139 20.40 2.23 9.70
C MET A 139 21.85 1.83 9.98
N ARG A 140 22.66 2.74 10.53
CA ARG A 140 24.08 2.47 10.79
C ARG A 140 24.32 1.62 12.03
N ALA A 141 23.40 1.61 12.99
CA ALA A 141 23.48 0.76 14.17
C ALA A 141 23.32 -0.72 13.83
N ASP A 142 22.46 -1.03 12.84
CA ASP A 142 22.23 -2.40 12.35
C ASP A 142 22.00 -2.40 10.82
N ILE A 143 23.11 -2.34 10.07
CA ILE A 143 23.07 -2.35 8.59
C ILE A 143 22.52 -3.68 8.07
N ASP A 144 22.84 -4.80 8.70
CA ASP A 144 22.38 -6.13 8.25
C ASP A 144 20.87 -6.29 8.42
N GLY A 145 20.32 -5.84 9.54
CA GLY A 145 18.88 -5.79 9.78
C GLY A 145 18.18 -4.85 8.81
N PHE A 146 18.70 -3.64 8.64
CA PHE A 146 18.18 -2.66 7.69
C PHE A 146 18.13 -3.20 6.25
N LEU A 147 19.19 -3.85 5.78
CA LEU A 147 19.23 -4.44 4.45
C LEU A 147 18.22 -5.57 4.30
N THR A 148 18.13 -6.46 5.29
CA THR A 148 17.17 -7.56 5.27
C THR A 148 15.74 -7.03 5.18
N GLU A 149 15.40 -6.02 5.99
CA GLU A 149 14.08 -5.38 5.94
C GLU A 149 13.82 -4.70 4.60
N THR A 150 14.80 -3.97 4.06
CA THR A 150 14.68 -3.28 2.78
C THR A 150 14.44 -4.26 1.63
N TYR A 151 15.20 -5.36 1.55
CA TYR A 151 14.99 -6.41 0.56
C TYR A 151 13.61 -7.06 0.68
N ASN A 152 13.17 -7.35 1.89
CA ASN A 152 11.84 -7.92 2.12
C ASN A 152 10.72 -6.93 1.75
N ARG A 153 10.89 -5.66 2.06
CA ARG A 153 9.91 -4.61 1.79
C ARG A 153 9.75 -4.34 0.29
N PHE A 154 10.86 -4.18 -0.42
CA PHE A 154 10.82 -3.79 -1.84
C PHE A 154 10.83 -4.99 -2.78
N LEU A 155 11.61 -6.00 -2.49
CA LEU A 155 11.85 -7.12 -3.40
C LEU A 155 11.19 -8.43 -2.95
N VAL A 156 10.57 -8.47 -1.77
CA VAL A 156 9.86 -9.65 -1.22
C VAL A 156 10.76 -10.90 -1.17
N ARG A 157 12.05 -10.70 -0.97
CA ARG A 157 13.05 -11.78 -0.82
C ARG A 157 14.15 -11.37 0.15
N ASN A 158 14.92 -12.33 0.60
CA ASN A 158 16.14 -12.06 1.34
C ASN A 158 17.28 -11.64 0.40
N PRO A 159 18.22 -10.79 0.87
CA PRO A 159 19.43 -10.50 0.13
C PRO A 159 20.30 -11.75 0.01
N THR A 160 21.03 -11.87 -1.09
CA THR A 160 22.16 -12.78 -1.20
C THR A 160 23.32 -12.28 -0.34
N GLU A 161 24.26 -13.16 -0.01
CA GLU A 161 25.45 -12.74 0.75
C GLU A 161 26.30 -11.71 -0.02
N ALA A 162 26.39 -11.82 -1.33
CA ALA A 162 27.10 -10.86 -2.16
C ALA A 162 26.46 -9.46 -2.13
N GLU A 163 25.13 -9.39 -2.24
CA GLU A 163 24.39 -8.14 -2.14
C GLU A 163 24.53 -7.51 -0.75
N ARG A 164 24.42 -8.33 0.29
CA ARG A 164 24.60 -7.89 1.68
C ARG A 164 25.96 -7.26 1.89
N GLN A 165 27.02 -7.93 1.49
CA GLN A 165 28.39 -7.44 1.64
C GLN A 165 28.64 -6.18 0.81
N TYR A 166 28.11 -6.13 -0.42
CA TYR A 166 28.21 -4.95 -1.26
C TYR A 166 27.61 -3.70 -0.59
N PHE A 167 26.35 -3.78 -0.19
CA PHE A 167 25.66 -2.64 0.44
C PHE A 167 26.26 -2.28 1.79
N LYS A 168 26.66 -3.27 2.59
CA LYS A 168 27.33 -3.04 3.86
C LYS A 168 28.63 -2.27 3.69
N ASN A 169 29.46 -2.66 2.75
CA ASN A 169 30.68 -1.95 2.41
C ASN A 169 30.38 -0.54 1.88
N TYR A 170 29.39 -0.41 1.00
CA TYR A 170 29.00 0.86 0.44
C TYR A 170 28.55 1.86 1.52
N ILE A 171 27.64 1.44 2.41
CA ILE A 171 27.15 2.29 3.51
C ILE A 171 28.28 2.68 4.46
N ASN A 172 29.19 1.75 4.79
CA ASN A 172 30.31 2.02 5.70
C ASN A 172 31.35 2.97 5.12
N THR A 173 31.58 2.88 3.80
CA THR A 173 32.60 3.73 3.13
C THR A 173 32.05 5.09 2.70
N HIS A 174 30.72 5.26 2.67
CA HIS A 174 30.08 6.50 2.25
C HIS A 174 29.22 7.10 3.37
N PRO A 175 29.78 7.99 4.21
CA PRO A 175 29.07 8.51 5.38
C PRO A 175 27.83 9.36 5.03
N ASN A 176 27.76 9.86 3.79
CA ASN A 176 26.64 10.68 3.32
C ASN A 176 25.45 9.86 2.80
N VAL A 177 25.58 8.52 2.71
CA VAL A 177 24.47 7.64 2.33
C VAL A 177 23.44 7.63 3.44
N LYS A 178 22.20 7.93 3.05
CA LYS A 178 21.03 7.95 3.92
C LYS A 178 20.04 6.85 3.51
N PRO A 179 19.13 6.43 4.40
CA PRO A 179 18.09 5.44 4.10
C PRO A 179 17.25 5.81 2.87
N GLU A 180 16.95 7.10 2.67
CA GLU A 180 16.20 7.61 1.53
C GLU A 180 16.86 7.23 0.20
N LEU A 181 18.20 7.37 0.11
CA LEU A 181 18.93 7.03 -1.10
C LEU A 181 18.90 5.52 -1.38
N VAL A 182 18.96 4.70 -0.33
CA VAL A 182 18.87 3.25 -0.47
C VAL A 182 17.47 2.87 -0.95
N TYR A 183 16.40 3.37 -0.35
CA TYR A 183 15.03 3.11 -0.80
C TYR A 183 14.78 3.57 -2.21
N PHE A 184 15.30 4.75 -2.57
CA PHE A 184 15.23 5.28 -3.93
C PHE A 184 15.89 4.33 -4.94
N SER A 185 17.10 3.82 -4.63
CA SER A 185 17.80 2.89 -5.52
C SER A 185 17.09 1.54 -5.68
N PHE A 186 16.45 1.04 -4.61
CA PHE A 186 15.65 -0.18 -4.67
C PHE A 186 14.39 -0.01 -5.52
N ALA A 187 13.69 1.11 -5.34
CA ALA A 187 12.47 1.39 -6.09
C ALA A 187 12.72 1.60 -7.60
N LEU A 188 13.91 2.06 -7.99
CA LEU A 188 14.33 2.21 -9.40
C LEU A 188 14.99 0.95 -9.97
N SER A 189 15.25 -0.08 -9.16
CA SER A 189 15.90 -1.28 -9.67
C SER A 189 15.02 -2.03 -10.66
N ASP A 190 15.66 -2.65 -11.68
CA ASP A 190 14.95 -3.49 -12.66
C ASP A 190 14.14 -4.59 -11.98
N GLU A 191 14.71 -5.21 -10.94
CA GLU A 191 14.02 -6.26 -10.20
C GLU A 191 12.71 -5.77 -9.55
N TYR A 192 12.67 -4.51 -9.11
CA TYR A 192 11.46 -3.93 -8.50
C TYR A 192 10.32 -3.80 -9.49
N GLN A 193 10.58 -3.71 -10.78
CA GLN A 193 9.55 -3.62 -11.80
C GLN A 193 8.82 -4.96 -12.02
N TYR A 194 9.36 -6.06 -11.52
CA TYR A 194 8.80 -7.41 -11.67
C TYR A 194 8.33 -8.01 -10.33
N TYR A 195 7.47 -9.05 -10.42
CA TYR A 195 7.06 -9.95 -9.32
C TYR A 195 6.77 -11.37 -9.81
#